data_5bdccdf924d410a9d2fe2a6ee815442f
#
_entry.id   5bdccdf924d410a9d2fe2a6ee815442f
#
_cell.length_a   1.000
_cell.length_b   1.000
_cell.length_c   1.000
_cell.angle_alpha   90.00
_cell.angle_beta   90.00
_cell.angle_gamma   90.00
#
_symmetry.space_group_name_H-M   'P 1'
#
loop_
_entity.id
_entity.type
_entity.pdbx_description
1 polymer ?
#
loop_
_entity_poly.entity_id
_entity_poly.type
_entity_poly.pdbx_seq_one_letter_code
_entity_poly.pdbx_strand_id
1 'polypeptide(L)'
;VGQLILQAVVSVITAILASGGLWSFLSKQQDLKLQKLEQQRKADEEERAKNDVKTKLLVGLAHDRLIYLTNKYLEEGWVSSENYENLTYMYEPYIKAGGNGTVKRNMEMVKELPTKPNHSI
;
A
#
# COMPACT_ATOMS: atom_id res chain seq x y z
N VAL A 1 -54.89 6.41 -40.42
CA VAL A 1 -53.63 7.22 -40.50
C VAL A 1 -52.71 6.94 -39.31
N GLY A 2 -53.24 6.79 -38.08
CA GLY A 2 -52.42 6.49 -36.91
C GLY A 2 -51.79 5.10 -36.89
N GLN A 3 -52.47 4.10 -37.46
CA GLN A 3 -51.95 2.72 -37.58
C GLN A 3 -50.80 2.60 -38.56
N LEU A 4 -50.85 3.34 -39.67
CA LEU A 4 -49.76 3.35 -40.66
C LEU A 4 -48.48 3.97 -40.12
N ILE A 5 -48.58 5.04 -39.32
CA ILE A 5 -47.45 5.68 -38.66
C ILE A 5 -46.86 4.74 -37.62
N LEU A 6 -47.70 4.07 -36.84
CA LEU A 6 -47.26 3.12 -35.80
C LEU A 6 -46.51 1.93 -36.44
N GLN A 7 -47.01 1.38 -37.54
CA GLN A 7 -46.34 0.30 -38.27
C GLN A 7 -45.01 0.75 -38.86
N ALA A 8 -44.93 1.96 -39.39
CA ALA A 8 -43.69 2.51 -39.92
C ALA A 8 -42.64 2.67 -38.82
N VAL A 9 -43.04 3.18 -37.64
CA VAL A 9 -42.13 3.33 -36.49
C VAL A 9 -41.66 1.96 -35.97
N VAL A 10 -42.55 1.00 -35.85
CA VAL A 10 -42.21 -0.38 -35.42
C VAL A 10 -41.28 -1.04 -36.42
N SER A 11 -41.50 -0.86 -37.75
CA SER A 11 -40.62 -1.39 -38.80
C SER A 11 -39.23 -0.79 -38.72
N VAL A 12 -39.10 0.52 -38.47
CA VAL A 12 -37.79 1.20 -38.33
C VAL A 12 -37.06 0.68 -37.09
N ILE A 13 -37.73 0.58 -35.96
CA ILE A 13 -37.14 0.05 -34.73
C ILE A 13 -36.70 -1.41 -34.93
N THR A 14 -37.54 -2.24 -35.59
CA THR A 14 -37.17 -3.63 -35.86
C THR A 14 -35.98 -3.72 -36.81
N ALA A 15 -35.89 -2.86 -37.82
CA ALA A 15 -34.78 -2.81 -38.76
C ALA A 15 -33.48 -2.40 -38.05
N ILE A 16 -33.52 -1.43 -37.15
CA ILE A 16 -32.35 -1.00 -36.34
C ILE A 16 -31.91 -2.16 -35.43
N LEU A 17 -32.80 -2.81 -34.78
CA LEU A 17 -32.51 -3.98 -33.92
C LEU A 17 -31.95 -5.14 -34.73
N ALA A 18 -32.53 -5.41 -35.92
CA ALA A 18 -32.10 -6.51 -36.76
C ALA A 18 -30.77 -6.25 -37.48
N SER A 19 -30.40 -4.98 -37.70
CA SER A 19 -29.16 -4.61 -38.41
C SER A 19 -27.91 -4.75 -37.51
N GLY A 20 -28.06 -5.04 -36.26
CA GLY A 20 -26.92 -5.19 -35.33
C GLY A 20 -26.20 -3.92 -34.94
N GLY A 21 -26.67 -2.74 -35.41
CA GLY A 21 -26.05 -1.45 -35.10
C GLY A 21 -26.07 -1.13 -33.60
N LEU A 22 -27.16 -1.46 -32.93
CA LEU A 22 -27.28 -1.28 -31.49
C LEU A 22 -26.34 -2.23 -30.71
N TRP A 23 -26.25 -3.47 -31.18
CA TRP A 23 -25.33 -4.46 -30.59
C TRP A 23 -23.86 -4.07 -30.74
N SER A 24 -23.47 -3.57 -31.93
CA SER A 24 -22.11 -3.05 -32.15
C SER A 24 -21.77 -1.89 -31.23
N PHE A 25 -22.73 -0.98 -31.01
CA PHE A 25 -22.56 0.17 -30.13
C PHE A 25 -22.42 -0.27 -28.66
N LEU A 26 -23.28 -1.20 -28.21
CA LEU A 26 -23.21 -1.74 -26.85
C LEU A 26 -21.95 -2.55 -26.62
N SER A 27 -21.52 -3.35 -27.59
CA SER A 27 -20.27 -4.12 -27.53
C SER A 27 -19.06 -3.21 -27.42
N LYS A 28 -19.01 -2.11 -28.18
CA LYS A 28 -17.94 -1.11 -28.10
C LYS A 28 -17.90 -0.43 -26.75
N GLN A 29 -19.04 -0.09 -26.17
CA GLN A 29 -19.10 0.48 -24.83
C GLN A 29 -18.60 -0.48 -23.76
N GLN A 30 -18.97 -1.76 -23.85
CA GLN A 30 -18.50 -2.80 -22.93
C GLN A 30 -16.99 -3.01 -23.09
N ASP A 31 -16.48 -3.07 -24.31
CA ASP A 31 -15.05 -3.21 -24.57
C ASP A 31 -14.25 -2.02 -24.02
N LEU A 32 -14.74 -0.79 -24.19
CA LEU A 32 -14.12 0.40 -23.63
C LEU A 32 -14.10 0.37 -22.09
N LYS A 33 -15.20 -0.08 -21.45
CA LYS A 33 -15.25 -0.21 -20.00
C LYS A 33 -14.27 -1.29 -19.50
N LEU A 34 -14.19 -2.42 -20.18
CA LEU A 34 -13.24 -3.49 -19.85
C LEU A 34 -11.79 -3.02 -20.01
N GLN A 35 -11.46 -2.28 -21.08
CA GLN A 35 -10.14 -1.72 -21.27
C GLN A 35 -9.76 -0.73 -20.17
N LYS A 36 -10.69 0.14 -19.77
CA LYS A 36 -10.47 1.08 -18.66
C LYS A 36 -10.23 0.35 -17.33
N LEU A 37 -11.02 -0.70 -17.06
CA LEU A 37 -10.86 -1.51 -15.85
C LEU A 37 -9.53 -2.25 -15.84
N GLU A 38 -9.09 -2.80 -16.99
CA GLU A 38 -7.79 -3.44 -17.11
C GLU A 38 -6.64 -2.46 -16.93
N GLN A 39 -6.74 -1.25 -17.50
CA GLN A 39 -5.75 -0.21 -17.32
C GLN A 39 -5.65 0.24 -15.86
N GLN A 40 -6.79 0.42 -15.19
CA GLN A 40 -6.81 0.73 -13.76
C GLN A 40 -6.19 -0.39 -12.92
N ARG A 41 -6.52 -1.65 -13.22
CA ARG A 41 -5.97 -2.79 -12.51
C ARG A 41 -4.45 -2.87 -12.66
N LYS A 42 -3.94 -2.68 -13.88
CA LYS A 42 -2.49 -2.65 -14.15
C LYS A 42 -1.80 -1.51 -13.42
N ALA A 43 -2.41 -0.31 -13.44
CA ALA A 43 -1.89 0.84 -12.72
C ALA A 43 -1.87 0.61 -11.20
N ASP A 44 -2.93 0.02 -10.63
CA ASP A 44 -3.02 -0.33 -9.22
C ASP A 44 -1.99 -1.39 -8.83
N GLU A 45 -1.79 -2.41 -9.68
CA GLU A 45 -0.78 -3.46 -9.46
C GLU A 45 0.64 -2.89 -9.51
N GLU A 46 0.93 -2.00 -10.44
CA GLU A 46 2.23 -1.32 -10.52
C GLU A 46 2.49 -0.44 -9.31
N GLU A 47 1.48 0.31 -8.86
CA GLU A 47 1.57 1.15 -7.67
C GLU A 47 1.79 0.31 -6.42
N ARG A 48 1.06 -0.80 -6.26
CA ARG A 48 1.26 -1.75 -5.14
C ARG A 48 2.66 -2.33 -5.16
N ALA A 49 3.15 -2.75 -6.32
CA ALA A 49 4.50 -3.29 -6.47
C ALA A 49 5.56 -2.26 -6.08
N LYS A 50 5.41 -1.00 -6.50
CA LYS A 50 6.31 0.10 -6.10
C LYS A 50 6.25 0.37 -4.60
N ASN A 51 5.05 0.37 -4.02
CA ASN A 51 4.86 0.56 -2.58
C ASN A 51 5.46 -0.59 -1.78
N ASP A 52 5.36 -1.83 -2.25
CA ASP A 52 5.99 -3.00 -1.62
C ASP A 52 7.51 -2.87 -1.61
N VAL A 53 8.12 -2.47 -2.72
CA VAL A 53 9.57 -2.25 -2.82
C VAL A 53 10.00 -1.12 -1.88
N LYS A 54 9.29 0.00 -1.87
CA LYS A 54 9.56 1.11 -0.95
C LYS A 54 9.45 0.69 0.51
N THR A 55 8.40 -0.05 0.85
CA THR A 55 8.19 -0.55 2.21
C THR A 55 9.32 -1.46 2.64
N LYS A 56 9.73 -2.41 1.80
CA LYS A 56 10.86 -3.30 2.08
C LYS A 56 12.17 -2.53 2.27
N LEU A 57 12.41 -1.52 1.43
CA LEU A 57 13.61 -0.68 1.55
C LEU A 57 13.61 0.10 2.86
N LEU A 58 12.48 0.72 3.22
CA LEU A 58 12.34 1.47 4.46
C LEU A 58 12.47 0.57 5.69
N VAL A 59 11.88 -0.63 5.66
CA VAL A 59 12.04 -1.63 6.73
C VAL A 59 13.49 -2.04 6.85
N GLY A 60 14.20 -2.28 5.74
CA GLY A 60 15.62 -2.62 5.75
C GLY A 60 16.51 -1.52 6.32
N LEU A 61 16.26 -0.26 5.92
CA LEU A 61 16.99 0.90 6.45
C LEU A 61 16.71 1.11 7.93
N ALA A 62 15.46 0.99 8.34
CA ALA A 62 15.07 1.08 9.74
C ALA A 62 15.68 -0.05 10.58
N HIS A 63 15.71 -1.27 10.04
CA HIS A 63 16.37 -2.40 10.67
C HIS A 63 17.84 -2.10 10.98
N ASP A 64 18.60 -1.70 9.97
CA ASP A 64 20.02 -1.34 10.13
C ASP A 64 20.23 -0.24 11.16
N ARG A 65 19.43 0.80 11.09
CA ARG A 65 19.55 1.95 12.00
C ARG A 65 19.20 1.54 13.43
N LEU A 66 18.12 0.79 13.62
CA LEU A 66 17.70 0.31 14.93
C LEU A 66 18.71 -0.65 15.54
N ILE A 67 19.27 -1.58 14.75
CA ILE A 67 20.33 -2.48 15.22
C ILE A 67 21.56 -1.69 15.65
N TYR A 68 21.98 -0.74 14.83
CA TYR A 68 23.14 0.11 15.16
C TYR A 68 22.92 0.88 16.47
N LEU A 69 21.81 1.58 16.60
CA LEU A 69 21.52 2.41 17.77
C LEU A 69 21.31 1.57 19.03
N THR A 70 20.56 0.48 18.94
CA THR A 70 20.32 -0.39 20.10
C THR A 70 21.64 -1.02 20.56
N ASN A 71 22.47 -1.52 19.67
CA ASN A 71 23.79 -2.06 20.04
C ASN A 71 24.67 -1.00 20.67
N LYS A 72 24.66 0.23 20.16
CA LYS A 72 25.40 1.35 20.72
C LYS A 72 25.00 1.60 22.18
N TYR A 73 23.72 1.68 22.47
CA TYR A 73 23.24 1.93 23.83
C TYR A 73 23.48 0.74 24.75
N LEU A 74 23.38 -0.48 24.24
CA LEU A 74 23.71 -1.68 25.02
C LEU A 74 25.21 -1.72 25.39
N GLU A 75 26.09 -1.32 24.48
CA GLU A 75 27.53 -1.21 24.75
C GLU A 75 27.83 -0.09 25.76
N GLU A 76 27.19 1.05 25.63
CA GLU A 76 27.34 2.18 26.54
C GLU A 76 26.76 1.88 27.93
N GLY A 77 25.78 0.96 28.00
CA GLY A 77 25.15 0.55 29.24
C GLY A 77 24.07 1.52 29.76
N TRP A 78 23.68 2.50 28.99
CA TRP A 78 22.63 3.47 29.33
C TRP A 78 22.03 4.09 28.07
N VAL A 79 20.83 4.64 28.20
CA VAL A 79 20.16 5.40 27.16
C VAL A 79 19.37 6.53 27.78
N SER A 80 19.52 7.76 27.28
CA SER A 80 18.72 8.87 27.79
C SER A 80 17.25 8.67 27.45
N SER A 81 16.36 9.26 28.25
CA SER A 81 14.91 9.21 27.99
C SER A 81 14.56 9.75 26.61
N GLU A 82 15.24 10.81 26.19
CA GLU A 82 15.06 11.41 24.86
C GLU A 82 15.48 10.45 23.74
N ASN A 83 16.64 9.82 23.86
CA ASN A 83 17.10 8.84 22.87
C ASN A 83 16.25 7.59 22.83
N TYR A 84 15.76 7.14 23.97
CA TYR A 84 14.81 6.02 24.01
C TYR A 84 13.48 6.37 23.31
N GLU A 85 12.97 7.56 23.54
CA GLU A 85 11.79 8.07 22.86
C GLU A 85 11.99 8.09 21.32
N ASN A 86 13.15 8.60 20.87
CA ASN A 86 13.51 8.61 19.44
C ASN A 86 13.56 7.20 18.85
N LEU A 87 14.13 6.24 19.59
CA LEU A 87 14.10 4.82 19.18
C LEU A 87 12.68 4.29 19.04
N THR A 88 11.80 4.63 19.97
CA THR A 88 10.40 4.20 19.96
C THR A 88 9.67 4.74 18.75
N TYR A 89 9.88 6.01 18.39
CA TYR A 89 9.31 6.60 17.18
C TYR A 89 9.68 5.85 15.91
N MET A 90 10.88 5.32 15.84
CA MET A 90 11.35 4.55 14.69
C MET A 90 10.89 3.09 14.76
N TYR A 91 10.87 2.53 15.95
CA TYR A 91 10.54 1.12 16.21
C TYR A 91 9.07 0.79 15.95
N GLU A 92 8.13 1.64 16.38
CA GLU A 92 6.70 1.40 16.22
C GLU A 92 6.28 1.20 14.75
N PRO A 93 6.60 2.14 13.83
CA PRO A 93 6.28 1.92 12.42
C PRO A 93 7.05 0.75 11.80
N TYR A 94 8.27 0.48 12.27
CA TYR A 94 9.06 -0.67 11.83
C TYR A 94 8.34 -2.00 12.11
N ILE A 95 7.80 -2.17 13.30
CA ILE A 95 7.04 -3.37 13.67
C ILE A 95 5.74 -3.46 12.88
N LYS A 96 5.00 -2.37 12.71
CA LYS A 96 3.78 -2.31 11.89
C LYS A 96 4.04 -2.68 10.43
N ALA A 97 5.20 -2.36 9.91
CA ALA A 97 5.60 -2.67 8.54
C ALA A 97 6.14 -4.10 8.35
N GLY A 98 6.17 -4.91 9.41
CA GLY A 98 6.60 -6.31 9.36
C GLY A 98 8.01 -6.56 9.84
N GLY A 99 8.60 -5.64 10.61
CA GLY A 99 9.93 -5.80 11.19
C GLY A 99 10.01 -6.99 12.15
N ASN A 100 11.17 -7.62 12.24
CA ASN A 100 11.35 -8.92 12.88
C ASN A 100 12.02 -8.89 14.25
N GLY A 101 12.20 -10.09 14.84
CA GLY A 101 12.50 -10.32 16.23
C GLY A 101 13.86 -9.89 16.77
N THR A 102 14.89 -9.65 15.95
CA THR A 102 16.22 -9.22 16.43
C THR A 102 16.16 -7.82 17.02
N VAL A 103 15.54 -6.88 16.29
CA VAL A 103 15.32 -5.52 16.76
C VAL A 103 14.43 -5.52 18.02
N LYS A 104 13.40 -6.35 18.02
CA LYS A 104 12.51 -6.49 19.18
C LYS A 104 13.28 -6.91 20.44
N ARG A 105 14.15 -7.90 20.33
CA ARG A 105 15.00 -8.34 21.44
C ARG A 105 15.93 -7.21 21.93
N ASN A 106 16.57 -6.54 21.01
CA ASN A 106 17.44 -5.41 21.35
C ASN A 106 16.67 -4.28 22.06
N MET A 107 15.45 -3.97 21.58
CA MET A 107 14.61 -2.96 22.21
C MET A 107 14.20 -3.35 23.63
N GLU A 108 13.88 -4.62 23.86
CA GLU A 108 13.56 -5.12 25.19
C GLU A 108 14.76 -4.96 26.15
N MET A 109 15.97 -5.25 25.67
CA MET A 109 17.20 -5.05 26.45
C MET A 109 17.50 -3.57 26.71
N VAL A 110 17.32 -2.71 25.72
CA VAL A 110 17.52 -1.25 25.84
C VAL A 110 16.52 -0.67 26.84
N LYS A 111 15.28 -1.16 26.85
CA LYS A 111 14.25 -0.72 27.80
C LYS A 111 14.68 -0.89 29.26
N GLU A 112 15.48 -1.91 29.55
CA GLU A 112 15.97 -2.20 30.90
C GLU A 112 17.21 -1.38 31.28
N LEU A 113 17.79 -0.63 30.37
CA LEU A 113 18.97 0.20 30.63
C LEU A 113 18.63 1.41 31.53
N PRO A 114 19.58 1.85 32.38
CA PRO A 114 19.41 3.10 33.11
C PRO A 114 19.39 4.31 32.15
N THR A 115 18.70 5.37 32.55
CA THR A 115 18.56 6.59 31.79
C THR A 115 19.72 7.55 31.97
N LYS A 116 20.62 7.25 32.86
CA LYS A 116 21.82 8.03 33.15
C LYS A 116 23.04 7.12 33.16
N PRO A 117 24.21 7.63 32.75
CA PRO A 117 25.42 6.84 32.82
C PRO A 117 25.72 6.42 34.26
N ASN A 118 26.16 5.18 34.40
CA ASN A 118 26.54 4.65 35.70
C ASN A 118 27.95 5.17 36.01
N HIS A 119 28.05 6.26 36.78
CA HIS A 119 29.32 6.71 37.31
C HIS A 119 29.70 5.84 38.51
N SER A 120 30.25 4.67 38.26
CA SER A 120 30.97 3.95 39.28
C SER A 120 32.34 4.59 39.44
N ILE A 121 32.51 5.25 40.50
CA ILE A 121 33.84 5.75 40.94
C ILE A 121 34.65 4.57 41.49
#